data_bf5dd28600933eb627e2d21a9dc6dc8f
#
_entry.id   bf5dd28600933eb627e2d21a9dc6dc8f
#
_cell.length_a   1.000
_cell.length_b   1.000
_cell.length_c   1.000
_cell.angle_alpha   90.00
_cell.angle_beta   90.00
_cell.angle_gamma   90.00
#
_symmetry.space_group_name_H-M   'P 1'
#
loop_
_entity.id
_entity.type
_entity.pdbx_description
1 polymer ?
#
loop_
_entity_poly.entity_id
_entity_poly.type
_entity_poly.pdbx_seq_one_letter_code
_entity_poly.pdbx_strand_id
1 'polypeptide(L)'
;MKINVLESLAATREILDVPIADRPDLIRRMRSPMDGMYPFIPGGPDQLAMHEGTFGFPVEGVDEQLRAGLEELEDARVRERVEAGIHQATRALTAADPDLVLPEELTVLVTLGDPTDTHFMEEIHGLSAFGGIPGFIELTLWPNHVVCDRIEAIAAHEFHHNVRYGQGGIVWDPMAVALGEQIVA
;
A
#
# COMPACT_ATOMS: atom_id res chain seq x y z
N MET A 1 5.52 15.16 -10.86
CA MET A 1 5.32 14.25 -9.71
C MET A 1 6.52 13.33 -9.59
N LYS A 2 7.10 13.22 -8.41
CA LYS A 2 8.14 12.23 -8.05
C LYS A 2 7.47 11.02 -7.42
N ILE A 3 7.76 9.82 -7.92
CA ILE A 3 7.26 8.56 -7.33
C ILE A 3 8.39 7.95 -6.50
N ASN A 4 8.09 7.59 -5.27
CA ASN A 4 9.00 6.96 -4.33
C ASN A 4 8.39 5.64 -3.85
N VAL A 5 8.65 4.54 -4.57
CA VAL A 5 8.28 3.20 -4.11
C VAL A 5 9.34 2.73 -3.13
N LEU A 6 8.96 2.53 -1.88
CA LEU A 6 9.87 2.22 -0.78
C LEU A 6 10.52 0.84 -0.94
N GLU A 7 11.74 0.68 -0.41
CA GLU A 7 12.47 -0.60 -0.35
C GLU A 7 11.95 -1.52 0.77
N SER A 8 10.65 -1.58 0.91
CA SER A 8 9.99 -2.27 2.03
C SER A 8 10.12 -3.79 1.99
N LEU A 9 10.22 -4.40 0.79
CA LEU A 9 10.47 -5.86 0.70
C LEU A 9 11.87 -6.20 1.20
N ALA A 10 12.88 -5.40 0.85
CA ALA A 10 14.23 -5.56 1.39
C ALA A 10 14.25 -5.35 2.91
N ALA A 11 13.55 -4.32 3.40
CA ALA A 11 13.40 -4.11 4.84
C ALA A 11 12.67 -5.27 5.54
N THR A 12 11.65 -5.87 4.92
CA THR A 12 10.98 -7.06 5.47
C THR A 12 11.95 -8.24 5.58
N ARG A 13 12.83 -8.44 4.62
CA ARG A 13 13.87 -9.47 4.68
C ARG A 13 14.79 -9.25 5.87
N GLU A 14 15.26 -8.00 6.09
CA GLU A 14 16.07 -7.65 7.26
C GLU A 14 15.32 -7.88 8.58
N ILE A 15 14.02 -7.57 8.63
CA ILE A 15 13.16 -7.81 9.81
C ILE A 15 13.08 -9.30 10.14
N LEU A 16 13.00 -10.17 9.14
CA LEU A 16 12.96 -11.62 9.36
C LEU A 16 14.31 -12.21 9.81
N ASP A 17 15.39 -11.48 9.63
CA ASP A 17 16.75 -11.92 10.02
C ASP A 17 17.13 -11.55 11.46
N VAL A 18 16.33 -10.72 12.14
CA VAL A 18 16.59 -10.32 13.53
C VAL A 18 15.75 -11.11 14.53
N PRO A 19 16.13 -11.12 15.83
CA PRO A 19 15.31 -11.69 16.90
C PRO A 19 13.88 -11.08 16.91
N ILE A 20 12.89 -11.90 17.24
CA ILE A 20 11.47 -11.50 17.28
C ILE A 20 11.27 -10.23 18.11
N ALA A 21 11.97 -10.08 19.24
CA ALA A 21 11.85 -8.93 20.12
C ALA A 21 12.24 -7.59 19.47
N ASP A 22 13.07 -7.61 18.43
CA ASP A 22 13.56 -6.41 17.75
C ASP A 22 12.71 -6.04 16.52
N ARG A 23 11.88 -6.96 16.03
CA ARG A 23 11.07 -6.79 14.81
C ARG A 23 10.08 -5.63 14.87
N PRO A 24 9.35 -5.38 15.99
CA PRO A 24 8.40 -4.26 16.08
C PRO A 24 9.03 -2.91 15.78
N ASP A 25 10.24 -2.65 16.26
CA ASP A 25 10.93 -1.39 16.02
C ASP A 25 11.41 -1.25 14.57
N LEU A 26 11.79 -2.35 13.94
CA LEU A 26 12.15 -2.35 12.52
C LEU A 26 10.92 -2.17 11.62
N ILE A 27 9.77 -2.73 11.98
CA ILE A 27 8.49 -2.48 11.29
C ILE A 27 8.14 -1.00 11.38
N ARG A 28 8.23 -0.37 12.55
CA ARG A 28 8.00 1.08 12.69
C ARG A 28 8.96 1.88 11.81
N ARG A 29 10.23 1.51 11.76
CA ARG A 29 11.22 2.17 10.90
C ARG A 29 10.90 2.02 9.41
N MET A 30 10.53 0.83 8.97
CA MET A 30 10.13 0.56 7.59
C MET A 30 8.94 1.44 7.17
N ARG A 31 8.00 1.66 8.09
CA ARG A 31 6.78 2.43 7.84
C ARG A 31 6.93 3.94 8.07
N SER A 32 8.00 4.40 8.70
CA SER A 32 8.19 5.82 9.04
C SER A 32 8.08 6.81 7.87
N PRO A 33 8.44 6.46 6.61
CA PRO A 33 8.18 7.35 5.48
C PRO A 33 6.69 7.64 5.23
N MET A 34 5.77 6.86 5.82
CA MET A 34 4.32 7.06 5.75
C MET A 34 3.78 7.97 6.87
N ASP A 35 4.62 8.50 7.75
CA ASP A 35 4.18 9.31 8.92
C ASP A 35 3.32 10.51 8.54
N GLY A 36 3.53 11.08 7.36
CA GLY A 36 2.70 12.18 6.84
C GLY A 36 1.23 11.83 6.59
N MET A 37 0.91 10.54 6.51
CA MET A 37 -0.45 10.03 6.32
C MET A 37 -1.24 9.99 7.64
N TYR A 38 -0.59 9.69 8.77
CA TYR A 38 -1.25 9.36 10.03
C TYR A 38 -2.08 10.50 10.65
N PRO A 39 -1.74 11.79 10.50
CA PRO A 39 -2.62 12.87 10.97
C PRO A 39 -4.01 12.88 10.37
N PHE A 40 -4.20 12.23 9.22
CA PHE A 40 -5.49 12.12 8.53
C PHE A 40 -6.28 10.87 8.94
N ILE A 41 -5.67 9.96 9.71
CA ILE A 41 -6.31 8.72 10.15
C ILE A 41 -6.91 8.92 11.54
N PRO A 42 -8.23 8.69 11.72
CA PRO A 42 -8.87 8.79 13.03
C PRO A 42 -8.19 7.93 14.09
N GLY A 43 -7.89 8.53 15.25
CA GLY A 43 -7.21 7.84 16.35
C GLY A 43 -5.68 7.92 16.31
N GLY A 44 -5.07 8.38 15.21
CA GLY A 44 -3.62 8.57 15.06
C GLY A 44 -2.81 7.32 15.44
N PRO A 45 -3.09 6.14 14.85
CA PRO A 45 -2.39 4.91 15.21
C PRO A 45 -0.88 5.02 14.96
N ASP A 46 -0.08 4.32 15.75
CA ASP A 46 1.35 4.19 15.46
C ASP A 46 1.59 3.24 14.27
N GLN A 47 2.82 3.23 13.74
CA GLN A 47 3.19 2.44 12.56
C GLN A 47 2.96 0.94 12.74
N LEU A 48 3.13 0.39 13.96
CA LEU A 48 2.91 -1.03 14.22
C LEU A 48 1.41 -1.36 14.22
N ALA A 49 0.59 -0.53 14.87
CA ALA A 49 -0.86 -0.68 14.85
C ALA A 49 -1.43 -0.54 13.43
N MET A 50 -0.85 0.36 12.61
CA MET A 50 -1.18 0.44 11.18
C MET A 50 -0.78 -0.83 10.43
N HIS A 51 0.42 -1.35 10.68
CA HIS A 51 0.88 -2.59 10.06
C HIS A 51 -0.07 -3.76 10.32
N GLU A 52 -0.45 -3.94 11.59
CA GLU A 52 -1.40 -4.97 12.00
C GLU A 52 -2.80 -4.72 11.42
N GLY A 53 -3.28 -3.48 11.49
CA GLY A 53 -4.62 -3.10 11.02
C GLY A 53 -4.80 -3.15 9.49
N THR A 54 -3.70 -3.12 8.72
CA THR A 54 -3.70 -3.26 7.27
C THR A 54 -3.26 -4.66 6.79
N PHE A 55 -3.39 -5.68 7.65
CA PHE A 55 -3.02 -7.06 7.37
C PHE A 55 -1.53 -7.28 7.07
N GLY A 56 -0.64 -6.46 7.61
CA GLY A 56 0.81 -6.67 7.48
C GLY A 56 1.25 -7.97 8.12
N PHE A 57 2.35 -8.54 7.63
CA PHE A 57 2.87 -9.83 8.09
C PHE A 57 3.06 -9.88 9.62
N PRO A 58 2.80 -11.04 10.27
CA PRO A 58 2.92 -11.17 11.71
C PRO A 58 4.38 -11.12 12.17
N VAL A 59 4.59 -10.62 13.39
CA VAL A 59 5.93 -10.47 13.99
C VAL A 59 6.62 -11.83 14.18
N GLU A 60 5.84 -12.91 14.36
CA GLU A 60 6.34 -14.28 14.65
C GLU A 60 5.48 -15.36 14.02
N GLY A 61 6.00 -16.55 13.94
CA GLY A 61 5.25 -17.79 13.72
C GLY A 61 5.29 -18.37 12.32
N VAL A 62 5.57 -17.58 11.27
CA VAL A 62 5.47 -18.04 9.87
C VAL A 62 6.65 -17.59 8.99
N ASP A 63 7.83 -17.45 9.56
CA ASP A 63 9.02 -16.90 8.89
C ASP A 63 9.34 -17.58 7.55
N GLU A 64 9.24 -18.91 7.46
CA GLU A 64 9.53 -19.65 6.24
C GLU A 64 8.52 -19.29 5.12
N GLN A 65 7.24 -19.20 5.47
CA GLN A 65 6.18 -18.82 4.54
C GLN A 65 6.34 -17.36 4.10
N LEU A 66 6.70 -16.47 5.02
CA LEU A 66 6.97 -15.06 4.69
C LEU A 66 8.16 -14.91 3.75
N ARG A 67 9.24 -15.67 3.95
CA ARG A 67 10.40 -15.66 3.05
C ARG A 67 10.03 -16.12 1.63
N ALA A 68 9.25 -17.20 1.53
CA ALA A 68 8.76 -17.66 0.23
C ALA A 68 7.87 -16.61 -0.46
N GLY A 69 6.95 -15.97 0.28
CA GLY A 69 6.11 -14.91 -0.26
C GLY A 69 6.92 -13.69 -0.71
N LEU A 70 7.98 -13.32 0.00
CA LEU A 70 8.90 -12.26 -0.43
C LEU A 70 9.58 -12.58 -1.76
N GLU A 71 10.12 -13.80 -1.90
CA GLU A 71 10.76 -14.24 -3.13
C GLU A 71 9.80 -14.18 -4.31
N GLU A 72 8.55 -14.63 -4.13
CA GLU A 72 7.51 -14.58 -5.17
C GLU A 72 7.17 -13.13 -5.58
N LEU A 73 7.07 -12.17 -4.64
CA LEU A 73 6.83 -10.76 -4.95
C LEU A 73 8.03 -10.11 -5.67
N GLU A 74 9.26 -10.47 -5.27
CA GLU A 74 10.48 -10.01 -5.94
C GLU A 74 10.57 -10.56 -7.36
N ASP A 75 10.31 -11.85 -7.57
CA ASP A 75 10.29 -12.51 -8.88
C ASP A 75 9.19 -11.91 -9.79
N ALA A 76 8.05 -11.57 -9.21
CA ALA A 76 6.98 -10.85 -9.91
C ALA A 76 7.35 -9.38 -10.21
N ARG A 77 8.49 -8.88 -9.74
CA ARG A 77 8.96 -7.50 -9.91
C ARG A 77 7.92 -6.49 -9.47
N VAL A 78 7.30 -6.74 -8.30
CA VAL A 78 6.15 -5.97 -7.85
C VAL A 78 6.43 -4.47 -7.78
N ARG A 79 7.62 -4.08 -7.33
CA ARG A 79 8.00 -2.69 -7.15
C ARG A 79 8.02 -1.93 -8.49
N GLU A 80 8.70 -2.46 -9.49
CA GLU A 80 8.79 -1.85 -10.83
C GLU A 80 7.43 -1.82 -11.52
N ARG A 81 6.61 -2.84 -11.30
CA ARG A 81 5.26 -2.92 -11.88
C ARG A 81 4.30 -1.93 -11.23
N VAL A 82 4.39 -1.71 -9.92
CA VAL A 82 3.66 -0.66 -9.21
C VAL A 82 4.03 0.71 -9.79
N GLU A 83 5.32 1.01 -9.90
CA GLU A 83 5.79 2.27 -10.49
C GLU A 83 5.30 2.44 -11.94
N ALA A 84 5.38 1.38 -12.75
CA ALA A 84 4.91 1.40 -14.13
C ALA A 84 3.40 1.64 -14.23
N GLY A 85 2.59 1.03 -13.36
CA GLY A 85 1.15 1.23 -13.27
C GLY A 85 0.79 2.69 -12.95
N ILE A 86 1.46 3.28 -11.96
CA ILE A 86 1.27 4.68 -11.59
C ILE A 86 1.68 5.62 -12.75
N HIS A 87 2.79 5.37 -13.41
CA HIS A 87 3.20 6.15 -14.57
C HIS A 87 2.21 6.05 -15.74
N GLN A 88 1.65 4.86 -15.98
CA GLN A 88 0.63 4.68 -17.01
C GLN A 88 -0.65 5.44 -16.66
N ALA A 89 -1.13 5.35 -15.42
CA ALA A 89 -2.29 6.08 -14.93
C ALA A 89 -2.07 7.60 -15.00
N THR A 90 -0.89 8.09 -14.58
CA THR A 90 -0.52 9.50 -14.70
C THR A 90 -0.66 10.00 -16.13
N ARG A 91 -0.12 9.28 -17.11
CA ARG A 91 -0.23 9.67 -18.54
C ARG A 91 -1.67 9.70 -19.02
N ALA A 92 -2.47 8.70 -18.64
CA ALA A 92 -3.87 8.62 -19.04
C ALA A 92 -4.70 9.76 -18.44
N LEU A 93 -4.53 10.04 -17.15
CA LEU A 93 -5.26 11.09 -16.45
C LEU A 93 -4.88 12.49 -16.96
N THR A 94 -3.60 12.80 -17.14
CA THR A 94 -3.15 14.09 -17.66
C THR A 94 -3.50 14.31 -19.14
N ALA A 95 -3.65 13.24 -19.92
CA ALA A 95 -4.13 13.33 -21.28
C ALA A 95 -5.66 13.62 -21.34
N ALA A 96 -6.41 13.12 -20.37
CA ALA A 96 -7.85 13.36 -20.26
C ALA A 96 -8.16 14.73 -19.66
N ASP A 97 -7.35 15.19 -18.70
CA ASP A 97 -7.48 16.50 -18.04
C ASP A 97 -6.08 17.13 -17.88
N PRO A 98 -5.72 18.06 -18.80
CA PRO A 98 -4.43 18.77 -18.73
C PRO A 98 -4.26 19.68 -17.52
N ASP A 99 -5.35 20.11 -16.88
CA ASP A 99 -5.35 20.99 -15.71
C ASP A 99 -5.36 20.21 -14.39
N LEU A 100 -5.28 18.86 -14.47
CA LEU A 100 -5.28 17.97 -13.33
C LEU A 100 -4.14 18.27 -12.37
N VAL A 101 -4.47 18.50 -11.11
CA VAL A 101 -3.48 18.71 -10.06
C VAL A 101 -2.98 17.35 -9.56
N LEU A 102 -1.69 17.09 -9.74
CA LEU A 102 -1.01 15.90 -9.23
C LEU A 102 -0.23 16.24 -7.95
N PRO A 103 -0.04 15.29 -7.03
CA PRO A 103 0.84 15.50 -5.89
C PRO A 103 2.28 15.75 -6.38
N GLU A 104 3.04 16.59 -5.68
CA GLU A 104 4.46 16.84 -6.02
C GLU A 104 5.29 15.57 -5.83
N GLU A 105 5.02 14.84 -4.73
CA GLU A 105 5.65 13.56 -4.39
C GLU A 105 4.57 12.54 -4.00
N LEU A 106 4.77 11.30 -4.41
CA LEU A 106 3.94 10.14 -4.07
C LEU A 106 4.83 9.08 -3.42
N THR A 107 4.57 8.79 -2.14
CA THR A 107 5.24 7.72 -1.40
C THR A 107 4.37 6.47 -1.44
N VAL A 108 4.95 5.35 -1.87
CA VAL A 108 4.25 4.08 -2.01
C VAL A 108 4.93 3.03 -1.13
N LEU A 109 4.19 2.48 -0.18
CA LEU A 109 4.60 1.35 0.64
C LEU A 109 3.99 0.07 0.08
N VAL A 110 4.81 -0.92 -0.22
CA VAL A 110 4.37 -2.27 -0.58
C VAL A 110 4.75 -3.21 0.56
N THR A 111 3.78 -3.76 1.26
CA THR A 111 3.99 -4.64 2.42
C THR A 111 3.56 -6.07 2.10
N LEU A 112 4.32 -7.06 2.56
CA LEU A 112 3.87 -8.45 2.56
C LEU A 112 2.74 -8.62 3.57
N GLY A 113 1.67 -9.32 3.17
CA GLY A 113 0.50 -9.54 4.02
C GLY A 113 0.65 -10.73 4.97
N ASP A 114 -0.30 -10.87 5.90
CA ASP A 114 -0.40 -11.99 6.83
C ASP A 114 -1.06 -13.20 6.16
N PRO A 115 -0.31 -14.28 5.87
CA PRO A 115 -0.88 -15.48 5.26
C PRO A 115 -1.74 -16.30 6.21
N THR A 116 -1.79 -15.96 7.49
CA THR A 116 -2.59 -16.66 8.51
C THR A 116 -3.94 -16.00 8.77
N ASP A 117 -4.13 -14.77 8.32
CA ASP A 117 -5.40 -14.06 8.43
C ASP A 117 -6.41 -14.59 7.39
N THR A 118 -7.46 -15.26 7.87
CA THR A 118 -8.48 -15.91 7.02
C THR A 118 -9.25 -14.87 6.20
N HIS A 119 -9.59 -13.73 6.78
CA HIS A 119 -10.30 -12.66 6.05
C HIS A 119 -9.43 -12.12 4.91
N PHE A 120 -8.17 -11.81 5.21
CA PHE A 120 -7.22 -11.35 4.21
C PHE A 120 -7.02 -12.36 3.06
N MET A 121 -6.84 -13.63 3.41
CA MET A 121 -6.51 -14.64 2.41
C MET A 121 -7.72 -15.14 1.61
N GLU A 122 -8.86 -15.38 2.26
CA GLU A 122 -10.02 -16.03 1.63
C GLU A 122 -11.07 -15.04 1.12
N GLU A 123 -11.34 -13.94 1.86
CA GLU A 123 -12.39 -13.00 1.50
C GLU A 123 -11.89 -11.87 0.59
N ILE A 124 -10.72 -11.29 0.89
CA ILE A 124 -10.12 -10.23 0.07
C ILE A 124 -8.93 -10.70 -0.78
N HIS A 125 -8.73 -12.03 -0.85
CA HIS A 125 -7.81 -12.70 -1.78
C HIS A 125 -6.35 -12.23 -1.71
N GLY A 126 -5.87 -11.89 -0.50
CA GLY A 126 -4.50 -11.46 -0.29
C GLY A 126 -4.19 -10.05 -0.79
N LEU A 127 -5.20 -9.19 -0.89
CA LEU A 127 -5.05 -7.81 -1.32
C LEU A 127 -5.76 -6.86 -0.35
N SER A 128 -4.99 -5.97 0.28
CA SER A 128 -5.51 -4.77 0.94
C SER A 128 -4.75 -3.57 0.39
N ALA A 129 -5.47 -2.54 -0.05
CA ALA A 129 -4.86 -1.38 -0.67
C ALA A 129 -5.55 -0.09 -0.22
N PHE A 130 -4.79 0.99 -0.15
CA PHE A 130 -5.31 2.29 0.25
C PHE A 130 -4.56 3.43 -0.44
N GLY A 131 -5.28 4.28 -1.16
CA GLY A 131 -4.78 5.49 -1.83
C GLY A 131 -5.57 6.76 -1.48
N GLY A 132 -6.39 6.73 -0.41
CA GLY A 132 -7.33 7.82 -0.07
C GLY A 132 -6.70 9.09 0.52
N ILE A 133 -5.41 9.10 0.83
CA ILE A 133 -4.71 10.29 1.36
C ILE A 133 -3.71 10.77 0.32
N PRO A 134 -3.84 12.03 -0.20
CA PRO A 134 -2.96 12.55 -1.22
C PRO A 134 -1.48 12.46 -0.84
N GLY A 135 -0.66 11.96 -1.77
CA GLY A 135 0.78 11.77 -1.57
C GLY A 135 1.18 10.42 -0.96
N PHE A 136 0.22 9.56 -0.58
CA PHE A 136 0.51 8.27 0.03
C PHE A 136 -0.35 7.15 -0.58
N ILE A 137 0.30 6.01 -0.87
CA ILE A 137 -0.37 4.76 -1.26
C ILE A 137 0.24 3.63 -0.42
N GLU A 138 -0.61 2.78 0.13
CA GLU A 138 -0.21 1.55 0.82
C GLU A 138 -0.83 0.34 0.13
N LEU A 139 -0.01 -0.66 -0.16
CA LEU A 139 -0.41 -1.93 -0.75
C LEU A 139 0.07 -3.07 0.14
N THR A 140 -0.84 -3.80 0.76
CA THR A 140 -0.52 -5.05 1.48
C THR A 140 -0.91 -6.22 0.60
N LEU A 141 0.08 -7.00 0.20
CA LEU A 141 -0.06 -8.01 -0.84
C LEU A 141 0.39 -9.38 -0.33
N TRP A 142 -0.39 -10.42 -0.66
CA TRP A 142 0.09 -11.79 -0.63
C TRP A 142 0.24 -12.31 -2.06
N PRO A 143 1.41 -12.89 -2.45
CA PRO A 143 1.62 -13.35 -3.81
C PRO A 143 0.71 -14.54 -4.13
N ASN A 144 -0.19 -14.30 -5.05
CA ASN A 144 -1.04 -15.31 -5.68
C ASN A 144 -1.35 -14.83 -7.11
N HIS A 145 -1.96 -15.69 -7.92
CA HIS A 145 -2.27 -15.35 -9.32
C HIS A 145 -3.20 -14.14 -9.44
N VAL A 146 -4.13 -13.94 -8.50
CA VAL A 146 -5.08 -12.82 -8.53
C VAL A 146 -4.35 -11.48 -8.34
N VAL A 147 -3.42 -11.44 -7.40
CA VAL A 147 -2.61 -10.26 -7.10
C VAL A 147 -1.53 -10.05 -8.16
N CYS A 148 -0.73 -11.10 -8.45
CA CYS A 148 0.41 -10.98 -9.35
C CYS A 148 0.01 -10.64 -10.79
N ASP A 149 -1.16 -11.08 -11.27
CA ASP A 149 -1.64 -10.74 -12.62
C ASP A 149 -2.11 -9.28 -12.75
N ARG A 150 -2.36 -8.57 -11.65
CA ARG A 150 -3.05 -7.26 -11.61
C ARG A 150 -2.27 -6.13 -10.93
N ILE A 151 -1.00 -6.30 -10.62
CA ILE A 151 -0.21 -5.32 -9.85
C ILE A 151 -0.31 -3.91 -10.43
N GLU A 152 -0.18 -3.75 -11.76
CA GLU A 152 -0.26 -2.45 -12.41
C GLU A 152 -1.67 -1.83 -12.29
N ALA A 153 -2.71 -2.67 -12.39
CA ALA A 153 -4.10 -2.22 -12.28
C ALA A 153 -4.43 -1.80 -10.84
N ILE A 154 -3.95 -2.55 -9.84
CA ILE A 154 -4.09 -2.21 -8.42
C ILE A 154 -3.43 -0.87 -8.13
N ALA A 155 -2.18 -0.70 -8.57
CA ALA A 155 -1.45 0.56 -8.37
C ALA A 155 -2.12 1.75 -9.06
N ALA A 156 -2.64 1.55 -10.28
CA ALA A 156 -3.38 2.57 -11.02
C ALA A 156 -4.71 2.94 -10.33
N HIS A 157 -5.41 1.97 -9.74
CA HIS A 157 -6.65 2.17 -9.00
C HIS A 157 -6.41 3.04 -7.77
N GLU A 158 -5.43 2.68 -6.94
CA GLU A 158 -5.10 3.46 -5.73
C GLU A 158 -4.57 4.86 -6.08
N PHE A 159 -3.81 4.98 -7.16
CA PHE A 159 -3.37 6.29 -7.65
C PHE A 159 -4.54 7.15 -8.11
N HIS A 160 -5.57 6.57 -8.73
CA HIS A 160 -6.77 7.32 -9.10
C HIS A 160 -7.48 7.89 -7.86
N HIS A 161 -7.61 7.11 -6.77
CA HIS A 161 -8.11 7.65 -5.49
C HIS A 161 -7.25 8.80 -4.98
N ASN A 162 -5.93 8.65 -4.99
CA ASN A 162 -4.97 9.64 -4.54
C ASN A 162 -5.13 10.97 -5.26
N VAL A 163 -5.22 10.93 -6.59
CA VAL A 163 -5.45 12.12 -7.42
C VAL A 163 -6.80 12.74 -7.15
N ARG A 164 -7.86 11.93 -7.08
CA ARG A 164 -9.24 12.40 -6.85
C ARG A 164 -9.37 13.16 -5.54
N TYR A 165 -8.81 12.63 -4.46
CA TYR A 165 -8.84 13.31 -3.15
C TYR A 165 -7.90 14.52 -3.10
N GLY A 166 -6.88 14.58 -3.95
CA GLY A 166 -5.95 15.70 -4.08
C GLY A 166 -6.51 16.94 -4.78
N GLN A 167 -7.65 16.85 -5.49
CA GLN A 167 -8.24 17.98 -6.23
C GLN A 167 -8.84 19.06 -5.33
N GLY A 168 -8.86 18.86 -4.02
CA GLY A 168 -9.48 19.79 -3.06
C GLY A 168 -11.02 19.70 -3.07
N GLY A 169 -11.62 19.82 -1.90
CA GLY A 169 -13.07 19.75 -1.73
C GLY A 169 -13.61 18.37 -1.35
N ILE A 170 -12.78 17.31 -1.41
CA ILE A 170 -13.10 16.01 -0.82
C ILE A 170 -12.27 15.87 0.45
N VAL A 171 -12.94 15.88 1.59
CA VAL A 171 -12.32 15.50 2.86
C VAL A 171 -12.52 14.00 3.00
N TRP A 172 -11.43 13.27 3.22
CA TRP A 172 -11.53 11.84 3.52
C TRP A 172 -12.22 11.65 4.88
N ASP A 173 -13.50 11.45 4.82
CA ASP A 173 -14.34 11.08 5.96
C ASP A 173 -15.30 9.98 5.48
N PRO A 174 -15.11 8.72 5.94
CA PRO A 174 -15.95 7.60 5.52
C PRO A 174 -17.45 7.84 5.74
N MET A 175 -17.80 8.74 6.66
CA MET A 175 -19.19 9.09 6.96
C MET A 175 -19.72 10.24 6.09
N ALA A 176 -18.85 11.01 5.46
CA ALA A 176 -19.20 12.16 4.63
C ALA A 176 -19.08 11.89 3.11
N VAL A 177 -18.47 10.78 2.72
CA VAL A 177 -18.31 10.41 1.30
C VAL A 177 -19.66 10.12 0.68
N ALA A 178 -19.97 10.80 -0.41
CA ALA A 178 -21.23 10.57 -1.13
C ALA A 178 -21.32 9.13 -1.67
N LEU A 179 -22.55 8.57 -1.74
CA LEU A 179 -22.78 7.20 -2.17
C LEU A 179 -22.12 6.87 -3.52
N GLY A 180 -22.09 7.82 -4.46
CA GLY A 180 -21.41 7.66 -5.75
C GLY A 180 -19.90 7.53 -5.65
N GLU A 181 -19.30 8.01 -4.57
CA GLU A 181 -17.87 7.93 -4.29
C GLU A 181 -17.53 6.62 -3.58
N GLN A 182 -18.46 6.09 -2.78
CA GLN A 182 -18.33 4.77 -2.15
C GLN A 182 -18.42 3.63 -3.17
N ILE A 183 -19.15 3.81 -4.28
CA ILE A 183 -19.31 2.79 -5.33
C ILE A 183 -18.05 2.70 -6.22
N VAL A 184 -17.22 3.74 -6.28
CA VAL A 184 -15.98 3.78 -7.07
C VAL A 184 -14.75 3.43 -6.22
N ALA A 185 -14.95 3.22 -4.92
CA ALA A 185 -13.92 2.79 -3.98
C ALA A 185 -13.65 1.28 -4.07
#